data_c7b1a376e0e4a71a2fb0457c1045b435
#
_entry.id   c7b1a376e0e4a71a2fb0457c1045b435
#
_cell.length_a   1.000
_cell.length_b   1.000
_cell.length_c   1.000
_cell.angle_alpha   90.00
_cell.angle_beta   90.00
_cell.angle_gamma   90.00
#
_symmetry.space_group_name_H-M   'P 1'
#
loop_
_entity.id
_entity.type
_entity.pdbx_description
1 polymer ?
#
loop_
_entity_poly.entity_id
_entity_poly.type
_entity_poly.pdbx_seq_one_letter_code
_entity_poly.pdbx_strand_id
1 'polypeptide(L)'
;MDKVVSFGSEAHRRHARTLLWPVLLLAAAGWWVVGALPWIVDGLGARSPRDWTSDIETGSVASGYLSLLPFTAGRMGLLLVVTLVGGLAAAVAALWVRPREGRTLAVAGAAALGTLAAAAYTVAQSAGATRQLGNDFDRDDRVLVGVLAVAVVGTVAGLLLGLVVVLGRPVFRALAAAPLAVALGSWVSAVAVALVGTQRALPVLAWTTTLTAVLVGLALAPVGVRSPGRVLVWPLVLVLVSVCSSAQTAFGYLTAYLRPRSGLPDGLRDHVEASRDVFLRALQPEFQPWGAYAVAVAVGLVGAGVVWLRSGRRGPAGSAPGRPAVASAATPAADGEQVDATRR
;
A
#
# COMPACT_ATOMS: atom_id res chain seq x y z
N MET A 1 24.64 -41.19 -23.09
CA MET A 1 25.16 -39.83 -22.88
C MET A 1 24.11 -38.83 -22.30
N ASP A 2 23.04 -39.31 -21.60
CA ASP A 2 21.87 -38.51 -21.24
C ASP A 2 21.65 -38.17 -19.75
N LYS A 3 22.68 -38.37 -18.88
CA LYS A 3 22.54 -38.14 -17.43
C LYS A 3 23.11 -36.82 -16.91
N VAL A 4 23.77 -36.00 -17.73
CA VAL A 4 24.43 -34.75 -17.25
C VAL A 4 23.53 -33.52 -17.26
N VAL A 5 22.41 -33.53 -17.99
CA VAL A 5 21.55 -32.35 -18.19
C VAL A 5 20.55 -32.12 -17.04
N SER A 6 20.27 -33.14 -16.20
CA SER A 6 19.20 -33.01 -15.19
C SER A 6 19.63 -32.34 -13.88
N PHE A 7 20.90 -32.39 -13.50
CA PHE A 7 21.38 -31.84 -12.22
C PHE A 7 21.34 -30.30 -12.12
N GLY A 8 21.54 -29.61 -13.22
CA GLY A 8 21.48 -28.12 -13.23
C GLY A 8 20.08 -27.55 -12.98
N SER A 9 19.02 -28.26 -13.41
CA SER A 9 17.65 -27.79 -13.30
C SER A 9 17.08 -27.92 -11.88
N GLU A 10 17.49 -28.93 -11.14
CA GLU A 10 17.04 -29.17 -9.77
C GLU A 10 17.69 -28.22 -8.75
N ALA A 11 18.99 -27.98 -8.88
CA ALA A 11 19.70 -27.00 -8.06
C ALA A 11 19.15 -25.59 -8.26
N HIS A 12 18.81 -25.23 -9.50
CA HIS A 12 18.21 -23.94 -9.83
C HIS A 12 16.79 -23.79 -9.27
N ARG A 13 15.99 -24.86 -9.27
CA ARG A 13 14.66 -24.89 -8.65
C ARG A 13 14.72 -24.84 -7.12
N ARG A 14 15.68 -25.50 -6.50
CA ARG A 14 15.86 -25.45 -5.03
C ARG A 14 16.27 -24.05 -4.57
N HIS A 15 17.21 -23.39 -5.27
CA HIS A 15 17.60 -22.01 -4.98
C HIS A 15 16.46 -20.99 -5.18
N ALA A 16 15.55 -21.24 -6.15
CA ALA A 16 14.38 -20.41 -6.36
C ALA A 16 13.35 -20.53 -5.22
N ARG A 17 13.17 -21.74 -4.68
CA ARG A 17 12.24 -21.98 -3.55
C ARG A 17 12.74 -21.37 -2.25
N THR A 18 14.03 -21.39 -1.97
CA THR A 18 14.61 -20.84 -0.73
C THR A 18 14.47 -19.31 -0.62
N LEU A 19 14.34 -18.58 -1.75
CA LEU A 19 14.19 -17.13 -1.74
C LEU A 19 12.73 -16.64 -1.57
N LEU A 20 11.73 -17.48 -1.80
CA LEU A 20 10.31 -17.08 -1.68
C LEU A 20 9.82 -17.13 -0.22
N TRP A 21 10.35 -18.04 0.60
CA TRP A 21 9.98 -18.16 2.01
C TRP A 21 10.24 -16.90 2.84
N PRO A 22 11.40 -16.25 2.76
CA PRO A 22 11.63 -15.00 3.47
C PRO A 22 10.66 -13.89 3.04
N VAL A 23 10.31 -13.79 1.75
CA VAL A 23 9.35 -12.80 1.27
C VAL A 23 7.97 -13.04 1.88
N LEU A 24 7.51 -14.29 1.89
CA LEU A 24 6.23 -14.66 2.47
C LEU A 24 6.16 -14.29 3.96
N LEU A 25 7.18 -14.67 4.74
CA LEU A 25 7.24 -14.38 6.17
C LEU A 25 7.37 -12.89 6.45
N LEU A 26 8.22 -12.17 5.70
CA LEU A 26 8.38 -10.71 5.85
C LEU A 26 7.10 -9.96 5.46
N ALA A 27 6.40 -10.42 4.43
CA ALA A 27 5.12 -9.84 4.03
C ALA A 27 4.04 -10.08 5.10
N ALA A 28 3.95 -11.29 5.65
CA ALA A 28 3.04 -11.62 6.72
C ALA A 28 3.31 -10.79 7.98
N ALA A 29 4.58 -10.76 8.42
CA ALA A 29 5.00 -9.96 9.57
C ALA A 29 4.82 -8.45 9.33
N GLY A 30 5.21 -7.94 8.16
CA GLY A 30 5.07 -6.54 7.81
C GLY A 30 3.60 -6.11 7.79
N TRP A 31 2.73 -6.94 7.22
CA TRP A 31 1.30 -6.64 7.18
C TRP A 31 0.71 -6.47 8.57
N TRP A 32 1.01 -7.37 9.49
CA TRP A 32 0.43 -7.31 10.84
C TRP A 32 1.22 -6.36 11.75
N VAL A 33 2.53 -6.53 11.92
CA VAL A 33 3.31 -5.75 12.90
C VAL A 33 3.31 -4.27 12.54
N VAL A 34 3.59 -3.92 11.25
CA VAL A 34 3.61 -2.53 10.84
C VAL A 34 2.19 -1.99 10.70
N GLY A 35 1.29 -2.72 10.04
CA GLY A 35 -0.09 -2.27 9.86
C GLY A 35 -0.81 -2.07 11.19
N ALA A 36 -0.81 -3.08 12.06
CA ALA A 36 -1.53 -3.07 13.32
C ALA A 36 -0.79 -2.34 14.47
N LEU A 37 0.37 -1.71 14.21
CA LEU A 37 1.16 -1.04 15.25
C LEU A 37 0.34 -0.10 16.16
N PRO A 38 -0.57 0.76 15.66
CA PRO A 38 -1.39 1.59 16.54
C PRO A 38 -2.22 0.76 17.52
N TRP A 39 -2.74 -0.38 17.05
CA TRP A 39 -3.54 -1.29 17.86
C TRP A 39 -2.70 -2.12 18.81
N ILE A 40 -1.51 -2.54 18.40
CA ILE A 40 -0.53 -3.23 19.26
C ILE A 40 -0.13 -2.34 20.44
N VAL A 41 0.13 -1.07 20.18
CA VAL A 41 0.49 -0.08 21.19
C VAL A 41 -0.70 0.20 22.13
N ASP A 42 -1.93 0.16 21.62
CA ASP A 42 -3.16 0.32 22.40
C ASP A 42 -3.48 -0.91 23.29
N GLY A 43 -2.68 -1.99 23.23
CA GLY A 43 -2.74 -3.15 24.14
C GLY A 43 -3.52 -4.34 23.63
N LEU A 44 -3.98 -4.37 22.37
CA LEU A 44 -4.66 -5.52 21.72
C LEU A 44 -5.93 -6.01 22.46
N GLY A 45 -6.52 -5.19 23.31
CA GLY A 45 -7.70 -5.58 24.09
C GLY A 45 -8.95 -5.72 23.20
N ALA A 46 -9.55 -6.90 23.19
CA ALA A 46 -10.83 -7.10 22.52
C ALA A 46 -11.92 -6.29 23.22
N ARG A 47 -12.81 -5.69 22.42
CA ARG A 47 -13.92 -4.85 22.90
C ARG A 47 -15.22 -5.29 22.28
N SER A 48 -16.33 -4.87 22.88
CA SER A 48 -17.64 -5.13 22.30
C SER A 48 -17.71 -4.61 20.87
N PRO A 49 -18.31 -5.34 19.92
CA PRO A 49 -18.49 -4.86 18.53
C PRO A 49 -19.15 -3.50 18.44
N ARG A 50 -20.00 -3.17 19.40
CA ARG A 50 -20.73 -1.89 19.47
C ARG A 50 -20.09 -0.85 20.38
N ASP A 51 -18.91 -1.13 20.91
CA ASP A 51 -18.24 -0.17 21.77
C ASP A 51 -17.86 1.09 20.97
N TRP A 52 -18.42 2.21 21.46
CA TRP A 52 -18.22 3.56 20.89
C TRP A 52 -17.51 4.47 21.85
N THR A 53 -17.34 4.04 23.09
CA THR A 53 -16.65 4.87 24.04
C THR A 53 -15.26 5.14 23.49
N SER A 54 -14.97 6.42 23.32
CA SER A 54 -13.61 6.85 23.06
C SER A 54 -12.82 6.44 24.29
N ASP A 55 -12.06 5.38 24.19
CA ASP A 55 -11.23 4.81 25.24
C ASP A 55 -10.31 5.81 25.94
N ILE A 56 -10.23 6.97 25.35
CA ILE A 56 -9.42 8.13 25.76
C ILE A 56 -10.06 8.86 26.94
N GLU A 57 -11.38 8.87 27.03
CA GLU A 57 -12.11 9.60 28.07
C GLU A 57 -12.59 8.71 29.22
N THR A 58 -12.83 7.44 28.97
CA THR A 58 -13.50 6.57 29.95
C THR A 58 -12.59 5.55 30.62
N GLY A 59 -11.32 5.39 30.17
CA GLY A 59 -10.42 4.37 30.71
C GLY A 59 -11.02 2.97 30.59
N SER A 60 -11.71 2.69 29.47
CA SER A 60 -12.44 1.44 29.29
C SER A 60 -11.48 0.26 29.50
N VAL A 61 -11.79 -0.58 30.47
CA VAL A 61 -11.01 -1.76 30.80
C VAL A 61 -11.01 -2.67 29.59
N ALA A 62 -9.83 -2.95 29.03
CA ALA A 62 -9.68 -3.97 28.03
C ALA A 62 -10.29 -5.27 28.57
N SER A 63 -11.12 -5.93 27.77
CA SER A 63 -11.63 -7.25 28.12
C SER A 63 -10.46 -8.21 28.33
N GLY A 64 -10.63 -9.26 29.11
CA GLY A 64 -9.60 -10.30 29.26
C GLY A 64 -9.28 -11.07 27.96
N TYR A 65 -9.92 -10.72 26.84
CA TYR A 65 -9.73 -11.34 25.53
C TYR A 65 -8.77 -10.52 24.67
N LEU A 66 -7.91 -11.21 23.95
CA LEU A 66 -6.98 -10.63 22.98
C LEU A 66 -7.66 -10.55 21.60
N SER A 67 -7.58 -9.39 20.93
CA SER A 67 -7.96 -9.22 19.53
C SER A 67 -6.79 -8.69 18.72
N LEU A 68 -6.41 -9.38 17.65
CA LEU A 68 -5.29 -8.97 16.80
C LEU A 68 -5.61 -7.77 15.89
N LEU A 69 -6.89 -7.45 15.70
CA LEU A 69 -7.38 -6.30 14.94
C LEU A 69 -8.46 -5.55 15.71
N PRO A 70 -8.65 -4.25 15.48
CA PRO A 70 -9.64 -3.41 16.17
C PRO A 70 -11.07 -3.69 15.66
N PHE A 71 -11.65 -4.83 16.01
CA PHE A 71 -12.97 -5.26 15.55
C PHE A 71 -14.10 -4.64 16.38
N THR A 72 -14.22 -3.31 16.28
CA THR A 72 -15.34 -2.56 16.89
C THR A 72 -15.88 -1.53 15.92
N ALA A 73 -17.16 -1.19 16.05
CA ALA A 73 -17.80 -0.18 15.22
C ALA A 73 -17.11 1.20 15.35
N GLY A 74 -16.67 1.56 16.56
CA GLY A 74 -15.98 2.82 16.83
C GLY A 74 -14.59 2.93 16.21
N ARG A 75 -13.99 1.82 15.80
CA ARG A 75 -12.61 1.75 15.28
C ARG A 75 -12.52 1.31 13.81
N MET A 76 -13.63 1.33 13.05
CA MET A 76 -13.60 0.93 11.63
C MET A 76 -12.66 1.78 10.78
N GLY A 77 -12.56 3.08 11.05
CA GLY A 77 -11.59 3.95 10.39
C GLY A 77 -10.15 3.52 10.66
N LEU A 78 -9.84 3.16 11.90
CA LEU A 78 -8.54 2.61 12.28
C LEU A 78 -8.28 1.27 11.57
N LEU A 79 -9.27 0.38 11.53
CA LEU A 79 -9.17 -0.91 10.86
C LEU A 79 -8.84 -0.75 9.36
N LEU A 80 -9.52 0.16 8.67
CA LEU A 80 -9.24 0.48 7.27
C LEU A 80 -7.79 0.95 7.09
N VAL A 81 -7.34 1.86 7.92
CA VAL A 81 -5.97 2.41 7.87
C VAL A 81 -4.93 1.34 8.15
N VAL A 82 -5.15 0.51 9.18
CA VAL A 82 -4.28 -0.62 9.56
C VAL A 82 -4.10 -1.60 8.38
N THR A 83 -5.18 -1.96 7.73
CA THR A 83 -5.16 -2.93 6.62
C THR A 83 -4.53 -2.35 5.36
N LEU A 84 -4.77 -1.07 5.05
CA LEU A 84 -4.14 -0.36 3.93
C LEU A 84 -2.62 -0.24 4.12
N VAL A 85 -2.18 0.24 5.28
CA VAL A 85 -0.75 0.42 5.60
C VAL A 85 -0.06 -0.94 5.73
N GLY A 86 -0.72 -1.95 6.28
CA GLY A 86 -0.23 -3.32 6.33
C GLY A 86 0.02 -3.88 4.93
N GLY A 87 -0.90 -3.66 3.98
CA GLY A 87 -0.73 -4.04 2.59
C GLY A 87 0.47 -3.37 1.91
N LEU A 88 0.69 -2.08 2.16
CA LEU A 88 1.88 -1.37 1.70
C LEU A 88 3.16 -1.97 2.31
N ALA A 89 3.19 -2.21 3.62
CA ALA A 89 4.35 -2.79 4.30
C ALA A 89 4.71 -4.17 3.76
N ALA A 90 3.71 -5.01 3.51
CA ALA A 90 3.89 -6.31 2.88
C ALA A 90 4.46 -6.21 1.45
N ALA A 91 3.98 -5.24 0.66
CA ALA A 91 4.50 -5.00 -0.68
C ALA A 91 5.95 -4.50 -0.65
N VAL A 92 6.31 -3.65 0.32
CA VAL A 92 7.70 -3.20 0.53
C VAL A 92 8.63 -4.36 0.89
N ALA A 93 8.15 -5.37 1.63
CA ALA A 93 8.92 -6.57 1.91
C ALA A 93 9.38 -7.30 0.62
N ALA A 94 8.61 -7.20 -0.47
CA ALA A 94 8.99 -7.74 -1.77
C ALA A 94 10.21 -7.04 -2.40
N LEU A 95 10.50 -5.77 -2.02
CA LEU A 95 11.68 -5.04 -2.50
C LEU A 95 13.00 -5.54 -1.88
N TRP A 96 12.97 -6.08 -0.68
CA TRP A 96 14.16 -6.55 0.03
C TRP A 96 14.79 -7.75 -0.67
N VAL A 97 13.96 -8.54 -1.34
CA VAL A 97 14.42 -9.60 -2.22
C VAL A 97 14.46 -9.05 -3.64
N ARG A 98 15.53 -8.33 -4.00
CA ARG A 98 15.69 -7.77 -5.36
C ARG A 98 15.41 -8.86 -6.39
N PRO A 99 14.25 -8.80 -7.09
CA PRO A 99 13.94 -9.82 -8.07
C PRO A 99 14.95 -9.73 -9.21
N ARG A 100 15.65 -10.82 -9.50
CA ARG A 100 16.37 -10.96 -10.76
C ARG A 100 15.34 -10.92 -11.89
N GLU A 101 15.74 -10.42 -13.05
CA GLU A 101 14.88 -10.37 -14.23
C GLU A 101 14.10 -11.68 -14.41
N GLY A 102 12.77 -11.60 -14.57
CA GLY A 102 11.86 -12.74 -14.73
C GLY A 102 11.19 -13.28 -13.45
N ARG A 103 11.55 -12.84 -12.23
CA ARG A 103 10.96 -13.35 -10.96
C ARG A 103 9.99 -12.41 -10.25
N THR A 104 9.69 -11.27 -10.83
CA THR A 104 8.84 -10.24 -10.21
C THR A 104 7.46 -10.77 -9.81
N LEU A 105 6.83 -11.57 -10.68
CA LEU A 105 5.51 -12.17 -10.40
C LEU A 105 5.54 -13.19 -9.27
N ALA A 106 6.61 -14.02 -9.19
CA ALA A 106 6.74 -15.00 -8.12
C ALA A 106 6.93 -14.33 -6.74
N VAL A 107 7.72 -13.24 -6.70
CA VAL A 107 7.93 -12.45 -5.48
C VAL A 107 6.65 -11.72 -5.08
N ALA A 108 5.93 -11.12 -6.03
CA ALA A 108 4.63 -10.50 -5.78
C ALA A 108 3.60 -11.53 -5.28
N GLY A 109 3.57 -12.73 -5.88
CA GLY A 109 2.72 -13.83 -5.45
C GLY A 109 3.05 -14.32 -4.05
N ALA A 110 4.34 -14.44 -3.69
CA ALA A 110 4.76 -14.81 -2.34
C ALA A 110 4.36 -13.75 -1.31
N ALA A 111 4.54 -12.47 -1.63
CA ALA A 111 4.10 -11.37 -0.77
C ALA A 111 2.57 -11.37 -0.60
N ALA A 112 1.82 -11.57 -1.68
CA ALA A 112 0.37 -11.68 -1.63
C ALA A 112 -0.10 -12.85 -0.76
N LEU A 113 0.50 -14.04 -0.92
CA LEU A 113 0.17 -15.22 -0.12
C LEU A 113 0.48 -15.00 1.36
N GLY A 114 1.63 -14.42 1.70
CA GLY A 114 2.00 -14.09 3.09
C GLY A 114 1.01 -13.10 3.72
N THR A 115 0.66 -12.06 2.98
CA THR A 115 -0.34 -11.06 3.41
C THR A 115 -1.71 -11.69 3.65
N LEU A 116 -2.20 -12.47 2.68
CA LEU A 116 -3.52 -13.10 2.78
C LEU A 116 -3.60 -14.14 3.90
N ALA A 117 -2.52 -14.90 4.12
CA ALA A 117 -2.45 -15.86 5.22
C ALA A 117 -2.47 -15.15 6.58
N ALA A 118 -1.68 -14.08 6.75
CA ALA A 118 -1.67 -13.27 7.96
C ALA A 118 -3.04 -12.60 8.20
N ALA A 119 -3.63 -12.01 7.15
CA ALA A 119 -4.94 -11.39 7.22
C ALA A 119 -6.03 -12.40 7.58
N ALA A 120 -6.07 -13.55 6.93
CA ALA A 120 -7.06 -14.60 7.24
C ALA A 120 -6.97 -15.05 8.69
N TYR A 121 -5.74 -15.30 9.19
CA TYR A 121 -5.54 -15.70 10.58
C TYR A 121 -5.98 -14.60 11.57
N THR A 122 -5.52 -13.36 11.37
CA THR A 122 -5.80 -12.26 12.31
C THR A 122 -7.28 -11.86 12.29
N VAL A 123 -7.91 -11.88 11.11
CA VAL A 123 -9.36 -11.65 10.97
C VAL A 123 -10.16 -12.74 11.65
N ALA A 124 -9.84 -14.02 11.43
CA ALA A 124 -10.53 -15.13 12.07
C ALA A 124 -10.40 -15.10 13.60
N GLN A 125 -9.19 -14.84 14.11
CA GLN A 125 -8.92 -14.71 15.55
C GLN A 125 -9.70 -13.53 16.15
N SER A 126 -9.67 -12.36 15.51
CA SER A 126 -10.36 -11.17 16.01
C SER A 126 -11.87 -11.34 15.98
N ALA A 127 -12.42 -11.96 14.93
CA ALA A 127 -13.84 -12.29 14.86
C ALA A 127 -14.25 -13.29 15.95
N GLY A 128 -13.41 -14.29 16.25
CA GLY A 128 -13.61 -15.25 17.33
C GLY A 128 -13.64 -14.56 18.69
N ALA A 129 -12.65 -13.70 18.98
CA ALA A 129 -12.58 -12.93 20.22
C ALA A 129 -13.82 -12.01 20.39
N THR A 130 -14.23 -11.34 19.31
CA THR A 130 -15.40 -10.45 19.31
C THR A 130 -16.70 -11.21 19.59
N ARG A 131 -16.86 -12.42 19.04
CA ARG A 131 -18.03 -13.27 19.31
C ARG A 131 -18.08 -13.74 20.76
N GLN A 132 -16.94 -14.01 21.40
CA GLN A 132 -16.87 -14.44 22.79
C GLN A 132 -17.30 -13.37 23.80
N LEU A 133 -17.21 -12.09 23.41
CA LEU A 133 -17.63 -10.97 24.25
C LEU A 133 -19.15 -10.85 24.44
N GLY A 134 -19.92 -11.74 23.81
CA GLY A 134 -21.37 -11.75 23.87
C GLY A 134 -22.01 -10.64 23.04
N ASN A 135 -23.02 -11.00 22.31
CA ASN A 135 -23.58 -10.13 21.28
C ASN A 135 -25.08 -9.94 21.42
N ASP A 136 -25.57 -9.87 22.66
CA ASP A 136 -27.00 -9.67 22.97
C ASP A 136 -27.59 -8.41 22.30
N PHE A 137 -26.72 -7.49 21.87
CA PHE A 137 -27.08 -6.24 21.23
C PHE A 137 -26.91 -6.20 19.71
N ASP A 138 -26.19 -7.15 19.11
CA ASP A 138 -26.00 -7.21 17.65
C ASP A 138 -26.74 -8.41 17.02
N ARG A 139 -28.06 -8.43 17.23
CA ARG A 139 -28.93 -9.53 16.79
C ARG A 139 -28.79 -9.88 15.31
N ASP A 140 -28.39 -8.90 14.49
CA ASP A 140 -28.30 -9.03 13.04
C ASP A 140 -26.85 -9.17 12.54
N ASP A 141 -25.87 -9.33 13.43
CA ASP A 141 -24.43 -9.39 13.09
C ASP A 141 -23.92 -8.25 12.20
N ARG A 142 -24.65 -7.13 12.12
CA ARG A 142 -24.37 -6.01 11.18
C ARG A 142 -22.99 -5.42 11.43
N VAL A 143 -22.62 -5.24 12.67
CA VAL A 143 -21.32 -4.67 13.03
C VAL A 143 -20.21 -5.63 12.61
N LEU A 144 -20.36 -6.91 12.94
CA LEU A 144 -19.37 -7.93 12.59
C LEU A 144 -19.19 -8.04 11.07
N VAL A 145 -20.29 -8.06 10.30
CA VAL A 145 -20.25 -8.08 8.84
C VAL A 145 -19.56 -6.82 8.29
N GLY A 146 -19.89 -5.64 8.84
CA GLY A 146 -19.25 -4.38 8.44
C GLY A 146 -17.74 -4.37 8.69
N VAL A 147 -17.29 -4.81 9.88
CA VAL A 147 -15.85 -4.88 10.22
C VAL A 147 -15.12 -5.89 9.33
N LEU A 148 -15.74 -7.05 9.08
CA LEU A 148 -15.18 -8.05 8.17
C LEU A 148 -15.02 -7.50 6.75
N ALA A 149 -16.05 -6.82 6.24
CA ALA A 149 -15.99 -6.20 4.92
C ALA A 149 -14.86 -5.17 4.84
N VAL A 150 -14.72 -4.29 5.84
CA VAL A 150 -13.64 -3.30 5.91
C VAL A 150 -12.28 -3.97 5.97
N ALA A 151 -12.11 -5.03 6.76
CA ALA A 151 -10.85 -5.75 6.87
C ALA A 151 -10.43 -6.39 5.55
N VAL A 152 -11.38 -7.04 4.84
CA VAL A 152 -11.11 -7.69 3.55
C VAL A 152 -10.81 -6.64 2.48
N VAL A 153 -11.69 -5.66 2.30
CA VAL A 153 -11.53 -4.61 1.28
C VAL A 153 -10.25 -3.82 1.52
N GLY A 154 -9.98 -3.41 2.78
CA GLY A 154 -8.77 -2.68 3.13
C GLY A 154 -7.50 -3.49 2.89
N THR A 155 -7.49 -4.79 3.22
CA THR A 155 -6.33 -5.67 2.95
C THR A 155 -6.08 -5.82 1.45
N VAL A 156 -7.11 -6.11 0.67
CA VAL A 156 -6.98 -6.27 -0.79
C VAL A 156 -6.55 -4.96 -1.45
N ALA A 157 -7.19 -3.84 -1.09
CA ALA A 157 -6.84 -2.52 -1.61
C ALA A 157 -5.40 -2.13 -1.22
N GLY A 158 -5.01 -2.30 0.05
CA GLY A 158 -3.66 -2.00 0.53
C GLY A 158 -2.59 -2.81 -0.17
N LEU A 159 -2.83 -4.12 -0.36
CA LEU A 159 -1.91 -5.00 -1.09
C LEU A 159 -1.78 -4.59 -2.56
N LEU A 160 -2.89 -4.37 -3.25
CA LEU A 160 -2.88 -3.98 -4.67
C LEU A 160 -2.19 -2.62 -4.87
N LEU A 161 -2.57 -1.61 -4.09
CA LEU A 161 -1.95 -0.30 -4.13
C LEU A 161 -0.47 -0.36 -3.78
N GLY A 162 -0.11 -1.12 -2.74
CA GLY A 162 1.27 -1.35 -2.35
C GLY A 162 2.10 -2.00 -3.45
N LEU A 163 1.58 -3.05 -4.10
CA LEU A 163 2.24 -3.69 -5.23
C LEU A 163 2.40 -2.73 -6.42
N VAL A 164 1.40 -1.88 -6.70
CA VAL A 164 1.51 -0.85 -7.75
C VAL A 164 2.58 0.18 -7.40
N VAL A 165 2.68 0.62 -6.14
CA VAL A 165 3.75 1.54 -5.68
C VAL A 165 5.13 0.91 -5.85
N VAL A 166 5.26 -0.38 -5.55
CA VAL A 166 6.55 -1.09 -5.61
C VAL A 166 6.94 -1.44 -7.05
N LEU A 167 6.03 -2.02 -7.82
CA LEU A 167 6.32 -2.64 -9.12
C LEU A 167 5.85 -1.79 -10.32
N GLY A 168 4.95 -0.83 -10.10
CA GLY A 168 4.32 -0.04 -11.16
C GLY A 168 5.25 0.93 -11.88
N ARG A 169 4.77 1.48 -12.99
CA ARG A 169 5.42 2.60 -13.70
C ARG A 169 5.26 3.89 -12.88
N PRO A 170 6.12 4.91 -13.05
CA PRO A 170 6.11 6.13 -12.24
C PRO A 170 4.74 6.81 -12.09
N VAL A 171 3.95 6.87 -13.16
CA VAL A 171 2.60 7.44 -13.14
C VAL A 171 1.65 6.65 -12.24
N PHE A 172 1.61 5.33 -12.41
CA PHE A 172 0.76 4.46 -11.59
C PHE A 172 1.22 4.42 -10.12
N ARG A 173 2.55 4.50 -9.88
CA ARG A 173 3.10 4.64 -8.53
C ARG A 173 2.59 5.90 -7.84
N ALA A 174 2.61 7.04 -8.54
CA ALA A 174 2.13 8.30 -7.99
C ALA A 174 0.62 8.26 -7.68
N LEU A 175 -0.18 7.68 -8.57
CA LEU A 175 -1.62 7.50 -8.36
C LEU A 175 -1.92 6.58 -7.17
N ALA A 176 -1.23 5.43 -7.08
CA ALA A 176 -1.42 4.50 -5.97
C ALA A 176 -0.87 5.04 -4.63
N ALA A 177 0.14 5.91 -4.68
CA ALA A 177 0.70 6.54 -3.49
C ALA A 177 -0.25 7.56 -2.85
N ALA A 178 -1.17 8.18 -3.60
CA ALA A 178 -2.11 9.17 -3.06
C ALA A 178 -2.98 8.61 -1.92
N PRO A 179 -3.79 7.54 -2.11
CA PRO A 179 -4.59 6.96 -1.04
C PRO A 179 -3.72 6.37 0.09
N LEU A 180 -2.55 5.81 -0.23
CA LEU A 180 -1.64 5.28 0.78
C LEU A 180 -0.99 6.38 1.61
N ALA A 181 -0.69 7.55 1.04
CA ALA A 181 -0.16 8.70 1.79
C ALA A 181 -1.21 9.23 2.79
N VAL A 182 -2.48 9.31 2.38
CA VAL A 182 -3.59 9.69 3.27
C VAL A 182 -3.72 8.65 4.40
N ALA A 183 -3.70 7.36 4.08
CA ALA A 183 -3.75 6.30 5.08
C ALA A 183 -2.54 6.34 6.04
N LEU A 184 -1.32 6.59 5.53
CA LEU A 184 -0.11 6.74 6.37
C LEU A 184 -0.20 7.94 7.31
N GLY A 185 -0.72 9.08 6.85
CA GLY A 185 -0.97 10.24 7.71
C GLY A 185 -1.89 9.89 8.88
N SER A 186 -3.00 9.22 8.60
CA SER A 186 -3.95 8.76 9.62
C SER A 186 -3.36 7.68 10.54
N TRP A 187 -2.52 6.79 9.99
CA TRP A 187 -1.81 5.77 10.77
C TRP A 187 -0.83 6.39 11.75
N VAL A 188 -0.03 7.38 11.32
CA VAL A 188 0.89 8.13 12.21
C VAL A 188 0.10 8.84 13.31
N SER A 189 -1.03 9.46 12.97
CA SER A 189 -1.94 10.06 13.95
C SER A 189 -2.42 9.04 14.99
N ALA A 190 -2.83 7.86 14.54
CA ALA A 190 -3.31 6.80 15.42
C ALA A 190 -2.21 6.26 16.34
N VAL A 191 -0.97 6.08 15.83
CA VAL A 191 0.19 5.71 16.65
C VAL A 191 0.48 6.77 17.70
N ALA A 192 0.49 8.04 17.32
CA ALA A 192 0.75 9.14 18.24
C ALA A 192 -0.29 9.18 19.37
N VAL A 193 -1.57 9.05 19.02
CA VAL A 193 -2.66 9.02 20.00
C VAL A 193 -2.53 7.82 20.93
N ALA A 194 -2.22 6.63 20.40
CA ALA A 194 -2.05 5.43 21.20
C ALA A 194 -0.86 5.52 22.17
N LEU A 195 0.24 6.19 21.77
CA LEU A 195 1.43 6.34 22.59
C LEU A 195 1.29 7.37 23.73
N VAL A 196 0.71 8.53 23.43
CA VAL A 196 0.77 9.67 24.37
C VAL A 196 -0.59 10.24 24.74
N GLY A 197 -1.67 9.67 24.21
CA GLY A 197 -3.05 10.15 24.39
C GLY A 197 -3.36 11.38 23.52
N THR A 198 -4.65 11.66 23.31
CA THR A 198 -5.12 12.67 22.34
C THR A 198 -4.56 14.05 22.61
N GLN A 199 -4.59 14.52 23.85
CA GLN A 199 -4.17 15.88 24.18
C GLN A 199 -2.69 16.13 23.90
N ARG A 200 -1.82 15.17 24.22
CA ARG A 200 -0.38 15.25 23.97
C ARG A 200 -0.02 14.98 22.52
N ALA A 201 -0.89 14.33 21.76
CA ALA A 201 -0.67 14.08 20.35
C ALA A 201 -1.02 15.27 19.44
N LEU A 202 -1.71 16.30 19.93
CA LEU A 202 -2.13 17.46 19.12
C LEU A 202 -1.04 18.08 18.25
N PRO A 203 0.20 18.30 18.75
CA PRO A 203 1.28 18.82 17.90
C PRO A 203 1.64 17.86 16.75
N VAL A 204 1.64 16.56 16.99
CA VAL A 204 1.92 15.55 15.95
C VAL A 204 0.78 15.54 14.92
N LEU A 205 -0.48 15.62 15.37
CA LEU A 205 -1.64 15.66 14.50
C LEU A 205 -1.60 16.85 13.53
N ALA A 206 -1.12 18.01 13.98
CA ALA A 206 -0.93 19.18 13.12
C ALA A 206 0.08 18.93 11.98
N TRP A 207 1.07 18.05 12.17
CA TRP A 207 2.10 17.73 11.18
C TRP A 207 1.70 16.61 10.21
N THR A 208 0.66 15.83 10.49
CA THR A 208 0.29 14.67 9.64
C THR A 208 -0.17 15.07 8.24
N THR A 209 -0.83 16.20 8.10
CA THR A 209 -1.20 16.77 6.79
C THR A 209 0.03 17.13 5.98
N THR A 210 1.04 17.74 6.62
CA THR A 210 2.33 18.06 5.98
C THR A 210 3.08 16.79 5.62
N LEU A 211 3.09 15.78 6.49
CA LEU A 211 3.69 14.47 6.19
C LEU A 211 3.04 13.85 4.94
N THR A 212 1.71 13.82 4.88
CA THR A 212 0.98 13.34 3.70
C THR A 212 1.41 14.10 2.44
N ALA A 213 1.51 15.43 2.51
CA ALA A 213 1.94 16.28 1.40
C ALA A 213 3.37 15.95 0.94
N VAL A 214 4.30 15.74 1.87
CA VAL A 214 5.68 15.36 1.56
C VAL A 214 5.72 13.98 0.87
N LEU A 215 4.98 13.00 1.37
CA LEU A 215 4.92 11.66 0.77
C LEU A 215 4.36 11.71 -0.66
N VAL A 216 3.31 12.49 -0.89
CA VAL A 216 2.75 12.73 -2.23
C VAL A 216 3.77 13.41 -3.14
N GLY A 217 4.47 14.44 -2.66
CA GLY A 217 5.53 15.12 -3.41
C GLY A 217 6.65 14.17 -3.80
N LEU A 218 7.12 13.32 -2.88
CA LEU A 218 8.12 12.29 -3.17
C LEU A 218 7.64 11.28 -4.21
N ALA A 219 6.35 10.92 -4.22
CA ALA A 219 5.77 10.05 -5.24
C ALA A 219 5.65 10.71 -6.61
N LEU A 220 5.47 12.03 -6.67
CA LEU A 220 5.43 12.83 -7.90
C LEU A 220 6.83 13.07 -8.50
N ALA A 221 7.89 13.08 -7.69
CA ALA A 221 9.26 13.36 -8.13
C ALA A 221 9.72 12.49 -9.32
N PRO A 222 9.55 11.16 -9.36
CA PRO A 222 9.96 10.32 -10.50
C PRO A 222 9.05 10.46 -11.72
N VAL A 223 7.85 11.03 -11.61
CA VAL A 223 6.98 11.34 -12.75
C VAL A 223 7.62 12.43 -13.59
N GLY A 224 8.15 13.46 -12.93
CA GLY A 224 8.78 14.60 -13.58
C GLY A 224 7.78 15.47 -14.36
N VAL A 225 8.33 16.50 -15.06
CA VAL A 225 7.52 17.50 -15.79
C VAL A 225 7.90 17.58 -17.28
N ARG A 226 8.60 16.57 -17.81
CA ARG A 226 9.19 16.64 -19.17
C ARG A 226 8.19 16.51 -20.33
N SER A 227 6.99 16.05 -20.09
CA SER A 227 5.96 15.92 -21.13
C SER A 227 4.61 16.43 -20.61
N PRO A 228 3.75 16.99 -21.46
CA PRO A 228 2.45 17.52 -21.03
C PRO A 228 1.58 16.45 -20.37
N GLY A 229 1.61 15.21 -20.85
CA GLY A 229 0.88 14.12 -20.22
C GLY A 229 1.35 13.80 -18.78
N ARG A 230 2.65 14.00 -18.48
CA ARG A 230 3.16 13.83 -17.11
C ARG A 230 2.79 14.99 -16.21
N VAL A 231 2.71 16.21 -16.75
CA VAL A 231 2.26 17.37 -15.99
C VAL A 231 0.81 17.20 -15.55
N LEU A 232 -0.05 16.63 -16.39
CA LEU A 232 -1.46 16.33 -16.05
C LEU A 232 -1.62 15.32 -14.89
N VAL A 233 -0.62 14.47 -14.64
CA VAL A 233 -0.65 13.54 -13.50
C VAL A 233 -0.61 14.27 -12.16
N TRP A 234 0.06 15.43 -12.10
CA TRP A 234 0.19 16.18 -10.86
C TRP A 234 -1.15 16.64 -10.27
N PRO A 235 -1.97 17.43 -11.01
CA PRO A 235 -3.29 17.80 -10.51
C PRO A 235 -4.17 16.58 -10.27
N LEU A 236 -4.08 15.53 -11.09
CA LEU A 236 -4.86 14.31 -10.89
C LEU A 236 -4.53 13.63 -9.55
N VAL A 237 -3.25 13.54 -9.19
CA VAL A 237 -2.82 12.98 -7.89
C VAL A 237 -3.31 13.86 -6.73
N LEU A 238 -3.24 15.19 -6.84
CA LEU A 238 -3.72 16.10 -5.80
C LEU A 238 -5.25 16.01 -5.63
N VAL A 239 -6.00 15.94 -6.73
CA VAL A 239 -7.45 15.67 -6.69
C VAL A 239 -7.73 14.33 -6.02
N LEU A 240 -6.96 13.30 -6.34
CA LEU A 240 -7.14 11.99 -5.72
C LEU A 240 -6.85 12.01 -4.20
N VAL A 241 -5.85 12.77 -3.75
CA VAL A 241 -5.59 13.01 -2.32
C VAL A 241 -6.80 13.68 -1.66
N SER A 242 -7.35 14.73 -2.29
CA SER A 242 -8.55 15.42 -1.81
C SER A 242 -9.74 14.47 -1.69
N VAL A 243 -10.00 13.69 -2.75
CA VAL A 243 -11.08 12.69 -2.79
C VAL A 243 -10.88 11.63 -1.69
N CYS A 244 -9.68 11.08 -1.52
CA CYS A 244 -9.40 10.08 -0.51
C CYS A 244 -9.55 10.63 0.91
N SER A 245 -9.08 11.86 1.17
CA SER A 245 -9.23 12.52 2.47
C SER A 245 -10.68 12.79 2.80
N SER A 246 -11.44 13.32 1.85
CA SER A 246 -12.90 13.56 2.00
C SER A 246 -13.68 12.25 2.17
N ALA A 247 -13.30 11.20 1.44
CA ALA A 247 -13.89 9.86 1.57
C ALA A 247 -13.63 9.26 2.95
N GLN A 248 -12.44 9.46 3.53
CA GLN A 248 -12.13 9.01 4.87
C GLN A 248 -13.00 9.71 5.94
N THR A 249 -13.22 11.01 5.78
CA THR A 249 -14.13 11.79 6.65
C THR A 249 -15.57 11.28 6.53
N ALA A 250 -16.05 11.09 5.32
CA ALA A 250 -17.39 10.57 5.04
C ALA A 250 -17.57 9.13 5.54
N PHE A 251 -16.53 8.29 5.42
CA PHE A 251 -16.53 6.93 5.95
C PHE A 251 -16.70 6.92 7.48
N GLY A 252 -16.00 7.80 8.19
CA GLY A 252 -16.18 7.98 9.63
C GLY A 252 -17.65 8.31 9.98
N TYR A 253 -18.32 9.10 9.16
CA TYR A 253 -19.74 9.42 9.34
C TYR A 253 -20.65 8.23 8.99
N LEU A 254 -20.37 7.50 7.90
CA LEU A 254 -21.13 6.30 7.52
C LEU A 254 -21.09 5.23 8.62
N THR A 255 -19.95 5.06 9.29
CA THR A 255 -19.82 4.09 10.38
C THR A 255 -20.66 4.45 11.60
N ALA A 256 -21.12 5.71 11.71
CA ALA A 256 -22.05 6.12 12.74
C ALA A 256 -23.42 5.40 12.65
N TYR A 257 -23.80 4.88 11.48
CA TYR A 257 -24.98 4.01 11.31
C TYR A 257 -24.96 2.79 12.22
N LEU A 258 -23.79 2.31 12.55
CA LEU A 258 -23.65 1.13 13.42
C LEU A 258 -23.72 1.47 14.91
N ARG A 259 -23.82 2.76 15.26
CA ARG A 259 -23.95 3.21 16.65
C ARG A 259 -25.30 2.83 17.24
N PRO A 260 -25.33 2.12 18.37
CA PRO A 260 -26.59 1.92 19.07
C PRO A 260 -27.08 3.26 19.66
N ARG A 261 -28.36 3.54 19.51
CA ARG A 261 -29.04 4.71 20.12
C ARG A 261 -28.41 6.07 19.81
N SER A 262 -27.94 6.27 18.61
CA SER A 262 -27.29 7.54 18.22
C SER A 262 -28.23 8.72 18.06
N GLY A 263 -29.56 8.51 18.17
CA GLY A 263 -30.56 9.54 17.83
C GLY A 263 -30.58 9.91 16.35
N LEU A 264 -29.74 9.26 15.54
CA LEU A 264 -29.72 9.40 14.09
C LEU A 264 -30.82 8.52 13.46
N PRO A 265 -31.29 8.86 12.25
CA PRO A 265 -32.27 8.05 11.54
C PRO A 265 -31.84 6.59 11.45
N ASP A 266 -32.76 5.64 11.66
CA ASP A 266 -32.43 4.20 11.67
C ASP A 266 -32.22 3.64 10.23
N GLY A 267 -32.43 4.45 9.21
CA GLY A 267 -32.33 4.03 7.81
C GLY A 267 -30.90 4.07 7.27
N LEU A 268 -30.40 2.96 6.71
CA LEU A 268 -29.11 2.94 6.00
C LEU A 268 -29.05 3.99 4.89
N ARG A 269 -30.16 4.21 4.21
CA ARG A 269 -30.27 5.19 3.12
C ARG A 269 -29.96 6.60 3.61
N ASP A 270 -30.54 7.00 4.75
CA ASP A 270 -30.38 8.34 5.32
C ASP A 270 -28.91 8.56 5.74
N HIS A 271 -28.23 7.51 6.27
CA HIS A 271 -26.82 7.57 6.59
C HIS A 271 -25.92 7.66 5.36
N VAL A 272 -26.29 6.98 4.28
CA VAL A 272 -25.56 7.07 3.00
C VAL A 272 -25.75 8.47 2.39
N GLU A 273 -26.95 9.02 2.42
CA GLU A 273 -27.23 10.38 1.95
C GLU A 273 -26.46 11.42 2.78
N ALA A 274 -26.51 11.34 4.11
CA ALA A 274 -25.75 12.20 4.99
C ALA A 274 -24.22 12.06 4.81
N SER A 275 -23.73 10.85 4.66
CA SER A 275 -22.31 10.60 4.38
C SER A 275 -21.88 11.20 3.04
N ARG A 276 -22.72 11.10 2.01
CA ARG A 276 -22.51 11.76 0.71
C ARG A 276 -22.43 13.27 0.86
N ASP A 277 -23.33 13.88 1.64
CA ASP A 277 -23.33 15.33 1.85
C ASP A 277 -22.07 15.78 2.61
N VAL A 278 -21.62 15.01 3.60
CA VAL A 278 -20.33 15.24 4.29
C VAL A 278 -19.17 15.13 3.29
N PHE A 279 -19.16 14.13 2.41
CA PHE A 279 -18.16 13.97 1.37
C PHE A 279 -18.11 15.17 0.43
N LEU A 280 -19.25 15.57 -0.11
CA LEU A 280 -19.36 16.70 -1.04
C LEU A 280 -18.94 18.03 -0.37
N ARG A 281 -19.33 18.21 0.89
CA ARG A 281 -18.91 19.38 1.66
C ARG A 281 -17.42 19.40 1.91
N ALA A 282 -16.82 18.26 2.28
CA ALA A 282 -15.38 18.13 2.49
C ALA A 282 -14.56 18.36 1.21
N LEU A 283 -15.15 18.18 0.02
CA LEU A 283 -14.51 18.48 -1.25
C LEU A 283 -14.53 19.97 -1.62
N GLN A 284 -15.31 20.81 -0.93
CA GLN A 284 -15.36 22.22 -1.25
C GLN A 284 -14.02 22.89 -1.07
N PRO A 285 -13.65 23.88 -1.93
CA PRO A 285 -12.32 24.50 -1.92
C PRO A 285 -11.92 25.13 -0.57
N GLU A 286 -12.90 25.62 0.18
CA GLU A 286 -12.72 26.25 1.48
C GLU A 286 -12.22 25.27 2.58
N PHE A 287 -12.51 23.97 2.43
CA PHE A 287 -12.06 22.94 3.37
C PHE A 287 -10.78 22.22 2.91
N GLN A 288 -10.22 22.61 1.76
CA GLN A 288 -9.02 21.97 1.23
C GLN A 288 -7.74 22.56 1.84
N PRO A 289 -6.76 21.72 2.20
CA PRO A 289 -5.49 22.17 2.78
C PRO A 289 -4.53 22.68 1.68
N TRP A 290 -4.81 23.83 1.09
CA TRP A 290 -4.04 24.41 -0.01
C TRP A 290 -2.55 24.54 0.29
N GLY A 291 -2.18 24.87 1.54
CA GLY A 291 -0.79 24.92 1.97
C GLY A 291 -0.08 23.57 1.85
N ALA A 292 -0.77 22.49 2.18
CA ALA A 292 -0.21 21.14 2.04
C ALA A 292 -0.04 20.77 0.55
N TYR A 293 -0.97 21.16 -0.32
CA TYR A 293 -0.81 20.93 -1.77
C TYR A 293 0.38 21.71 -2.34
N ALA A 294 0.59 22.94 -1.89
CA ALA A 294 1.78 23.72 -2.27
C ALA A 294 3.08 23.02 -1.81
N VAL A 295 3.10 22.46 -0.59
CA VAL A 295 4.24 21.66 -0.09
C VAL A 295 4.46 20.43 -0.97
N ALA A 296 3.40 19.69 -1.32
CA ALA A 296 3.49 18.50 -2.18
C ALA A 296 4.09 18.84 -3.56
N VAL A 297 3.63 19.94 -4.16
CA VAL A 297 4.17 20.43 -5.45
C VAL A 297 5.64 20.84 -5.30
N ALA A 298 5.99 21.61 -4.28
CA ALA A 298 7.36 22.07 -4.05
C ALA A 298 8.32 20.87 -3.86
N VAL A 299 7.98 19.92 -2.99
CA VAL A 299 8.76 18.69 -2.77
C VAL A 299 8.90 17.88 -4.05
N GLY A 300 7.80 17.74 -4.81
CA GLY A 300 7.80 17.03 -6.08
C GLY A 300 8.71 17.68 -7.13
N LEU A 301 8.69 19.01 -7.27
CA LEU A 301 9.53 19.76 -8.18
C LEU A 301 11.02 19.66 -7.81
N VAL A 302 11.35 19.84 -6.54
CA VAL A 302 12.72 19.66 -6.04
C VAL A 302 13.21 18.24 -6.31
N GLY A 303 12.38 17.23 -5.99
CA GLY A 303 12.69 15.82 -6.24
C GLY A 303 12.88 15.52 -7.74
N ALA A 304 12.03 16.05 -8.60
CA ALA A 304 12.16 15.92 -10.08
C ALA A 304 13.45 16.57 -10.59
N GLY A 305 13.83 17.73 -10.06
CA GLY A 305 15.10 18.39 -10.35
C GLY A 305 16.31 17.54 -9.96
N VAL A 306 16.29 16.94 -8.76
CA VAL A 306 17.36 16.04 -8.30
C VAL A 306 17.48 14.81 -9.19
N VAL A 307 16.35 14.19 -9.57
CA VAL A 307 16.33 13.04 -10.48
C VAL A 307 16.91 13.44 -11.85
N TRP A 308 16.56 14.62 -12.35
CA TRP A 308 17.07 15.13 -13.63
C TRP A 308 18.59 15.35 -13.58
N LEU A 309 19.12 16.01 -12.57
CA LEU A 309 20.55 16.24 -12.40
C LEU A 309 21.36 14.95 -12.32
N ARG A 310 20.82 13.93 -11.61
CA ARG A 310 21.47 12.61 -11.51
C ARG A 310 21.46 11.85 -12.84
N SER A 311 20.42 11.98 -13.65
CA SER A 311 20.34 11.34 -14.97
C SER A 311 21.27 12.00 -16.00
N GLY A 312 21.45 13.32 -15.94
CA GLY A 312 22.37 14.05 -16.82
C GLY A 312 23.85 13.75 -16.55
N ARG A 313 24.20 13.42 -15.29
CA ARG A 313 25.58 13.03 -14.92
C ARG A 313 25.98 11.62 -15.36
N ARG A 314 25.03 10.76 -15.68
CA ARG A 314 25.25 9.50 -16.39
C ARG A 314 25.29 9.77 -17.90
N GLY A 315 26.24 10.61 -18.36
CA GLY A 315 26.55 10.78 -19.75
C GLY A 315 26.86 9.44 -20.40
N PRO A 316 26.72 9.28 -21.72
CA PRO A 316 27.04 8.03 -22.38
C PRO A 316 28.46 7.66 -21.95
N ALA A 317 28.56 6.59 -21.14
CA ALA A 317 29.86 5.99 -20.84
C ALA A 317 30.54 5.76 -22.15
N GLY A 318 31.64 6.51 -22.37
CA GLY A 318 32.37 6.72 -23.57
C GLY A 318 32.10 5.69 -24.65
N SER A 319 31.61 6.13 -25.78
CA SER A 319 31.98 5.50 -27.01
C SER A 319 33.51 5.27 -26.93
N ALA A 320 33.88 4.04 -26.66
CA ALA A 320 35.28 3.65 -26.65
C ALA A 320 35.89 4.20 -27.94
N PRO A 321 36.97 5.01 -27.87
CA PRO A 321 37.56 5.53 -29.08
C PRO A 321 37.91 4.34 -29.95
N GLY A 322 37.29 4.29 -31.13
CA GLY A 322 37.60 3.50 -32.30
C GLY A 322 38.39 2.20 -32.02
N ARG A 323 37.70 1.07 -31.92
CA ARG A 323 38.32 -0.16 -32.39
C ARG A 323 38.71 0.12 -33.86
N PRO A 324 40.02 0.16 -34.23
CA PRO A 324 40.39 0.32 -35.63
C PRO A 324 39.71 -0.84 -36.39
N ALA A 325 39.00 -0.46 -37.46
CA ALA A 325 38.43 -1.42 -38.38
C ALA A 325 39.59 -2.34 -38.80
N VAL A 326 39.58 -3.57 -38.29
CA VAL A 326 40.49 -4.62 -38.81
C VAL A 326 40.04 -4.78 -40.27
N ALA A 327 40.87 -4.28 -41.16
CA ALA A 327 40.72 -4.45 -42.61
C ALA A 327 40.50 -5.94 -42.84
N SER A 328 39.33 -6.28 -43.32
CA SER A 328 38.97 -7.60 -43.80
C SER A 328 39.94 -7.95 -44.90
N ALA A 329 40.93 -8.76 -44.53
CA ALA A 329 41.88 -9.33 -45.52
C ALA A 329 41.05 -10.11 -46.55
N ALA A 330 41.12 -9.68 -47.76
CA ALA A 330 40.52 -10.32 -48.91
C ALA A 330 41.00 -11.77 -48.96
N THR A 331 40.07 -12.70 -48.91
CA THR A 331 40.28 -14.11 -49.20
C THR A 331 40.54 -14.21 -50.73
N PRO A 332 41.69 -14.77 -51.18
CA PRO A 332 41.93 -14.99 -52.59
C PRO A 332 40.96 -16.04 -53.12
N ALA A 333 40.39 -15.75 -54.29
CA ALA A 333 39.60 -16.68 -55.07
C ALA A 333 40.47 -17.89 -55.43
N ALA A 334 40.03 -19.08 -55.05
CA ALA A 334 40.56 -20.34 -55.58
C ALA A 334 39.69 -20.71 -56.77
N ASP A 335 40.31 -20.62 -57.93
CA ASP A 335 39.83 -21.14 -59.20
C ASP A 335 39.76 -22.66 -59.19
N GLY A 336 38.73 -23.14 -59.87
CA GLY A 336 38.84 -24.36 -60.68
C GLY A 336 38.61 -25.68 -59.97
N GLU A 337 37.50 -26.35 -60.22
CA GLU A 337 37.56 -27.55 -61.04
C GLU A 337 36.15 -28.07 -61.31
N GLN A 338 35.81 -27.95 -62.60
CA GLN A 338 34.71 -28.66 -63.21
C GLN A 338 35.05 -30.15 -63.32
N VAL A 339 34.29 -31.03 -62.65
CA VAL A 339 34.24 -32.45 -63.03
C VAL A 339 32.81 -32.83 -63.33
N ASP A 340 32.60 -33.01 -64.57
CA ASP A 340 31.51 -33.65 -65.28
C ASP A 340 31.47 -35.13 -64.90
N ALA A 341 30.34 -35.70 -64.48
CA ALA A 341 30.04 -37.09 -64.55
C ALA A 341 28.53 -37.36 -64.53
N THR A 342 28.02 -37.46 -65.73
CA THR A 342 26.86 -38.23 -66.16
C THR A 342 26.75 -39.64 -65.60
N ARG A 343 25.51 -40.13 -65.45
CA ARG A 343 24.95 -41.52 -65.36
C ARG A 343 24.55 -41.93 -63.95
N ARG A 344 23.37 -42.21 -63.68
CA ARG A 344 22.19 -43.01 -64.13
C ARG A 344 21.03 -42.76 -63.16
#